data_2eb0347fb0fc73efd8e072f7758f067e
#
_entry.id   2eb0347fb0fc73efd8e072f7758f067e
#
_cell.length_a   1.000
_cell.length_b   1.000
_cell.length_c   1.000
_cell.angle_alpha   90.00
_cell.angle_beta   90.00
_cell.angle_gamma   90.00
#
_symmetry.space_group_name_H-M   'P 1'
#
loop_
_entity.id
_entity.type
_entity.pdbx_description
1 polymer ?
#
loop_
_entity_poly.entity_id
_entity_poly.type
_entity_poly.pdbx_seq_one_letter_code
_entity_poly.pdbx_strand_id
1 'polypeptide(L)'
;EADGVTTITWEQTGDAKYPNAMKIDNSGAAKNTSWYKAFLGQRVTDGLEKGIYVLTFYAKAKEAGTPVSVYIKQTNEEKNDNGRYNTTFFMRRDYDADSQPNASGAQYNFKIKDVDKWTKVVVYYDMGQVVNTMSSKKANADLEVSDTDDDAAILKDCCIAILAQNKGGVVEISDVTLKKK
;
A
#
# COMPACT_ATOMS: atom_id res chain seq x y z
N GLU A 1 15.13 14.88 -15.52
CA GLU A 1 15.76 13.78 -16.27
C GLU A 1 14.79 12.62 -16.27
N ALA A 2 14.38 12.24 -17.45
CA ALA A 2 13.40 11.19 -17.61
C ALA A 2 14.07 9.82 -17.49
N ASP A 3 14.36 9.43 -16.27
CA ASP A 3 14.66 8.05 -15.95
C ASP A 3 13.37 7.25 -16.00
N GLY A 4 12.93 6.95 -17.20
CA GLY A 4 11.78 6.10 -17.43
C GLY A 4 10.49 6.65 -16.80
N VAL A 5 9.48 6.82 -17.60
CA VAL A 5 8.20 7.37 -17.13
C VAL A 5 7.35 6.24 -16.58
N THR A 6 7.13 6.24 -15.27
CA THR A 6 6.00 5.52 -14.69
C THR A 6 4.73 6.32 -14.96
N THR A 7 3.74 5.70 -15.54
CA THR A 7 2.42 6.31 -15.74
C THR A 7 1.37 5.63 -14.88
N ILE A 8 0.42 6.42 -14.38
CA ILE A 8 -0.78 5.92 -13.72
C ILE A 8 -1.96 6.44 -14.51
N THR A 9 -2.75 5.52 -15.05
CA THR A 9 -3.91 5.85 -15.88
C THR A 9 -5.15 5.12 -15.39
N TRP A 10 -6.30 5.75 -15.58
CA TRP A 10 -7.57 5.10 -15.43
C TRP A 10 -7.97 4.43 -16.74
N GLU A 11 -8.36 3.17 -16.70
CA GLU A 11 -8.70 2.41 -17.90
C GLU A 11 -10.01 1.66 -17.76
N GLN A 12 -10.75 1.55 -18.86
CA GLN A 12 -11.82 0.58 -19.01
C GLN A 12 -11.20 -0.75 -19.45
N THR A 13 -11.39 -1.79 -18.66
CA THR A 13 -10.70 -3.07 -18.86
C THR A 13 -11.36 -3.96 -19.92
N GLY A 14 -12.61 -3.69 -20.26
CA GLY A 14 -13.45 -4.59 -21.06
C GLY A 14 -13.94 -5.84 -20.31
N ASP A 15 -13.54 -6.04 -19.07
CA ASP A 15 -13.99 -7.13 -18.21
C ASP A 15 -15.30 -6.75 -17.52
N ALA A 16 -16.35 -7.57 -17.69
CA ALA A 16 -17.68 -7.26 -17.13
C ALA A 16 -17.69 -7.26 -15.58
N LYS A 17 -16.79 -8.03 -14.95
CA LYS A 17 -16.69 -8.10 -13.49
C LYS A 17 -15.83 -6.96 -12.92
N TYR A 18 -14.82 -6.55 -13.65
CA TYR A 18 -13.88 -5.50 -13.26
C TYR A 18 -13.79 -4.45 -14.35
N PRO A 19 -14.89 -3.69 -14.60
CA PRO A 19 -15.00 -2.83 -15.77
C PRO A 19 -13.99 -1.68 -15.80
N ASN A 20 -13.51 -1.30 -14.63
CA ASN A 20 -12.57 -0.19 -14.47
C ASN A 20 -11.36 -0.60 -13.65
N ALA A 21 -10.21 -0.08 -14.02
CA ALA A 21 -8.97 -0.27 -13.27
C ALA A 21 -8.08 0.97 -13.30
N MET A 22 -7.26 1.12 -12.26
CA MET A 22 -6.09 1.97 -12.28
C MET A 22 -4.90 1.14 -12.77
N LYS A 23 -4.28 1.57 -13.84
CA LYS A 23 -3.08 0.93 -14.38
C LYS A 23 -1.84 1.67 -13.92
N ILE A 24 -0.92 0.93 -13.34
CA ILE A 24 0.44 1.37 -13.02
C ILE A 24 1.35 0.77 -14.09
N ASP A 25 1.93 1.60 -14.92
CA ASP A 25 2.81 1.18 -16.01
C ASP A 25 4.24 1.65 -15.73
N ASN A 26 5.09 0.68 -15.38
CA ASN A 26 6.51 0.85 -15.13
C ASN A 26 7.39 0.34 -16.27
N SER A 27 6.81 0.00 -17.41
CA SER A 27 7.56 -0.58 -18.54
C SER A 27 8.66 0.34 -19.07
N GLY A 28 8.47 1.65 -18.98
CA GLY A 28 9.45 2.66 -19.33
C GLY A 28 10.46 2.98 -18.22
N ALA A 29 10.30 2.46 -17.01
CA ALA A 29 11.18 2.77 -15.90
C ALA A 29 12.53 2.08 -16.03
N ALA A 30 13.63 2.81 -15.77
CA ALA A 30 14.97 2.23 -15.74
C ALA A 30 15.06 1.15 -14.65
N LYS A 31 15.83 0.09 -14.92
CA LYS A 31 15.98 -1.09 -14.02
C LYS A 31 16.36 -0.77 -12.58
N ASN A 32 16.89 0.42 -12.34
CA ASN A 32 17.35 0.90 -11.03
C ASN A 32 16.48 2.00 -10.45
N THR A 33 15.28 2.22 -10.98
CA THR A 33 14.38 3.24 -10.46
C THR A 33 13.87 2.84 -9.08
N SER A 34 13.89 3.78 -8.17
CA SER A 34 13.44 3.61 -6.81
C SER A 34 11.95 3.25 -6.76
N TRP A 35 11.63 2.14 -6.14
CA TRP A 35 10.27 1.56 -6.04
C TRP A 35 9.19 2.54 -5.54
N TYR A 36 9.52 3.57 -4.79
CA TYR A 36 8.57 4.56 -4.25
C TYR A 36 8.11 5.62 -5.27
N LYS A 37 8.65 5.62 -6.48
CA LYS A 37 8.23 6.56 -7.54
C LYS A 37 6.96 6.13 -8.27
N ALA A 38 6.49 4.91 -8.04
CA ALA A 38 5.39 4.31 -8.76
C ALA A 38 4.35 3.73 -7.80
N PHE A 39 3.59 4.57 -7.12
CA PHE A 39 2.53 4.09 -6.27
C PHE A 39 1.18 4.74 -6.60
N LEU A 40 0.14 3.94 -6.55
CA LEU A 40 -1.24 4.39 -6.45
C LEU A 40 -1.51 4.72 -4.99
N GLY A 41 -1.78 5.97 -4.69
CA GLY A 41 -2.16 6.42 -3.35
C GLY A 41 -3.61 6.83 -3.30
N GLN A 42 -4.39 6.24 -2.39
CA GLN A 42 -5.73 6.69 -2.08
C GLN A 42 -5.81 7.18 -0.64
N ARG A 43 -6.09 8.46 -0.46
CA ARG A 43 -6.34 9.05 0.85
C ARG A 43 -7.73 8.66 1.32
N VAL A 44 -7.85 8.31 2.60
CA VAL A 44 -9.13 8.10 3.27
C VAL A 44 -9.53 9.43 3.93
N THR A 45 -10.50 10.11 3.34
CA THR A 45 -10.86 11.50 3.71
C THR A 45 -11.65 11.60 5.00
N ASP A 46 -12.49 10.61 5.28
CA ASP A 46 -13.39 10.63 6.44
C ASP A 46 -12.71 10.15 7.74
N GLY A 47 -11.41 9.81 7.63
CA GLY A 47 -10.66 9.21 8.72
C GLY A 47 -11.02 7.74 8.96
N LEU A 48 -10.28 7.11 9.86
CA LEU A 48 -10.47 5.71 10.26
C LEU A 48 -10.42 5.63 11.79
N GLU A 49 -11.29 4.83 12.35
CA GLU A 49 -11.19 4.47 13.77
C GLU A 49 -10.08 3.45 13.99
N LYS A 50 -9.52 3.39 15.21
CA LYS A 50 -8.65 2.28 15.60
C LYS A 50 -9.39 0.95 15.52
N GLY A 51 -8.69 -0.12 15.13
CA GLY A 51 -9.24 -1.46 15.01
C GLY A 51 -8.64 -2.27 13.90
N ILE A 52 -9.19 -3.45 13.70
CA ILE A 52 -8.75 -4.34 12.62
C ILE A 52 -9.51 -4.03 11.34
N TYR A 53 -8.78 -3.85 10.28
CA TYR A 53 -9.32 -3.60 8.94
C TYR A 53 -8.91 -4.67 7.96
N VAL A 54 -9.79 -4.93 7.00
CA VAL A 54 -9.54 -5.82 5.86
C VAL A 54 -9.42 -4.97 4.60
N LEU A 55 -8.24 -4.91 4.04
CA LEU A 55 -7.99 -4.35 2.72
C LEU A 55 -8.15 -5.46 1.68
N THR A 56 -9.03 -5.24 0.71
CA THR A 56 -9.23 -6.15 -0.41
C THR A 56 -9.11 -5.38 -1.71
N PHE A 57 -8.43 -5.94 -2.69
CA PHE A 57 -8.38 -5.44 -4.06
C PHE A 57 -8.09 -6.59 -5.03
N TYR A 58 -8.25 -6.29 -6.31
CA TYR A 58 -7.88 -7.22 -7.38
C TYR A 58 -6.72 -6.64 -8.17
N ALA A 59 -5.75 -7.49 -8.48
CA ALA A 59 -4.58 -7.12 -9.25
C ALA A 59 -4.40 -8.04 -10.45
N LYS A 60 -4.05 -7.47 -11.59
CA LYS A 60 -3.76 -8.20 -12.83
C LYS A 60 -2.46 -7.65 -13.44
N ALA A 61 -1.62 -8.52 -13.98
CA ALA A 61 -0.37 -8.13 -14.61
C ALA A 61 -0.21 -8.75 -15.99
N LYS A 62 0.56 -8.07 -16.85
CA LYS A 62 0.93 -8.53 -18.20
C LYS A 62 2.04 -9.56 -18.19
N GLU A 63 2.81 -9.65 -17.09
CA GLU A 63 3.93 -10.57 -16.94
C GLU A 63 3.82 -11.35 -15.64
N ALA A 64 4.09 -12.64 -15.71
CA ALA A 64 4.15 -13.50 -14.53
C ALA A 64 5.31 -13.11 -13.62
N GLY A 65 5.08 -13.18 -12.32
CA GLY A 65 6.09 -12.82 -11.33
C GLY A 65 6.22 -11.32 -11.08
N THR A 66 5.36 -10.49 -11.67
CA THR A 66 5.33 -9.03 -11.43
C THR A 66 5.11 -8.78 -9.94
N PRO A 67 6.05 -8.10 -9.26
CA PRO A 67 5.96 -7.84 -7.84
C PRO A 67 5.06 -6.64 -7.56
N VAL A 68 4.19 -6.80 -6.57
CA VAL A 68 3.30 -5.75 -6.07
C VAL A 68 3.47 -5.66 -4.56
N SER A 69 3.41 -4.44 -4.05
CA SER A 69 3.42 -4.18 -2.61
C SER A 69 2.24 -3.33 -2.21
N VAL A 70 1.77 -3.52 -0.99
CA VAL A 70 0.75 -2.66 -0.40
C VAL A 70 1.06 -2.37 1.06
N TYR A 71 0.74 -1.17 1.49
CA TYR A 71 0.76 -0.75 2.88
C TYR A 71 -0.30 0.33 3.15
N ILE A 72 -0.61 0.54 4.41
CA ILE A 72 -1.39 1.68 4.86
C ILE A 72 -0.48 2.54 5.72
N LYS A 73 -0.49 3.84 5.47
CA LYS A 73 0.31 4.82 6.21
C LYS A 73 -0.56 5.96 6.71
N GLN A 74 -0.10 6.61 7.75
CA GLN A 74 -0.57 7.90 8.21
C GLN A 74 0.58 8.90 8.10
N THR A 75 0.28 10.10 7.64
CA THR A 75 1.25 11.19 7.54
C THR A 75 0.83 12.29 8.50
N ASN A 76 1.68 12.58 9.48
CA ASN A 76 1.44 13.64 10.44
C ASN A 76 1.74 15.00 9.80
N GLU A 77 1.07 16.05 10.26
CA GLU A 77 1.32 17.43 9.81
C GLU A 77 2.69 17.95 10.28
N GLU A 78 3.23 17.39 11.35
CA GLU A 78 4.54 17.75 11.86
C GLU A 78 5.67 17.27 10.98
N LYS A 79 6.62 18.13 10.74
CA LYS A 79 7.85 17.81 10.04
C LYS A 79 8.95 17.46 11.04
N ASN A 80 9.75 16.47 10.71
CA ASN A 80 10.96 16.14 11.44
C ASN A 80 12.06 17.20 11.17
N ASP A 81 13.19 17.08 11.86
CA ASP A 81 14.35 18.01 11.77
C ASP A 81 14.89 18.20 10.35
N ASN A 82 14.62 17.25 9.45
CA ASN A 82 14.99 17.31 8.04
C ASN A 82 13.91 17.94 7.15
N GLY A 83 12.86 18.52 7.73
CA GLY A 83 11.76 19.16 7.02
C GLY A 83 10.81 18.18 6.30
N ARG A 84 10.89 16.87 6.59
CA ARG A 84 10.01 15.85 6.05
C ARG A 84 8.88 15.56 7.02
N TYR A 85 7.68 15.35 6.50
CA TYR A 85 6.55 14.92 7.31
C TYR A 85 6.82 13.57 7.99
N ASN A 86 6.50 13.49 9.27
CA ASN A 86 6.52 12.22 9.98
C ASN A 86 5.47 11.30 9.39
N THR A 87 5.88 10.08 9.08
CA THR A 87 5.00 9.07 8.50
C THR A 87 5.12 7.80 9.32
N THR A 88 3.99 7.30 9.75
CA THR A 88 3.87 6.00 10.39
C THR A 88 3.19 5.00 9.47
N PHE A 89 3.42 3.72 9.68
CA PHE A 89 2.85 2.63 8.89
C PHE A 89 2.13 1.68 9.82
N PHE A 90 0.94 1.23 9.41
CA PHE A 90 0.16 0.31 10.21
C PHE A 90 0.64 -1.12 10.05
N MET A 91 0.63 -1.87 11.18
CA MET A 91 1.06 -3.27 11.20
C MET A 91 0.05 -4.17 10.51
N ARG A 92 0.56 -5.13 9.78
CA ARG A 92 -0.24 -6.25 9.28
C ARG A 92 -0.60 -7.20 10.42
N ARG A 93 -1.85 -7.57 10.49
CA ARG A 93 -2.34 -8.51 11.51
C ARG A 93 -1.88 -9.96 11.27
N ASP A 94 -1.67 -10.33 10.01
CA ASP A 94 -1.24 -11.65 9.56
C ASP A 94 0.29 -11.79 9.50
N TYR A 95 1.03 -10.77 9.98
CA TYR A 95 2.48 -10.82 10.06
C TYR A 95 2.93 -11.52 11.33
N ASP A 96 3.81 -12.49 11.16
CA ASP A 96 4.52 -13.18 12.23
C ASP A 96 6.02 -13.15 11.94
N ALA A 97 6.78 -12.52 12.83
CA ALA A 97 8.21 -12.34 12.66
C ALA A 97 8.99 -13.66 12.70
N ASP A 98 8.49 -14.65 13.42
CA ASP A 98 9.15 -15.95 13.59
C ASP A 98 9.00 -16.82 12.33
N SER A 99 7.81 -16.84 11.75
CA SER A 99 7.53 -17.58 10.51
C SER A 99 7.92 -16.81 9.24
N GLN A 100 8.04 -15.48 9.32
CA GLN A 100 8.33 -14.58 8.19
C GLN A 100 9.52 -13.64 8.47
N PRO A 101 10.71 -14.15 8.83
CA PRO A 101 11.81 -13.32 9.34
C PRO A 101 12.34 -12.28 8.33
N ASN A 102 12.09 -12.50 7.04
CA ASN A 102 12.51 -11.60 5.95
C ASN A 102 11.39 -10.70 5.43
N ALA A 103 10.18 -10.83 5.98
CA ALA A 103 9.07 -9.99 5.58
C ALA A 103 9.02 -8.70 6.40
N SER A 104 8.28 -7.71 5.90
CA SER A 104 7.97 -6.48 6.61
C SER A 104 6.69 -6.65 7.41
N GLY A 105 6.65 -6.09 8.63
CA GLY A 105 5.44 -6.06 9.44
C GLY A 105 4.34 -5.14 8.88
N ALA A 106 4.70 -4.10 8.15
CA ALA A 106 3.73 -3.15 7.59
C ALA A 106 3.47 -3.39 6.09
N GLN A 107 4.50 -3.69 5.32
CA GLN A 107 4.38 -3.85 3.88
C GLN A 107 4.07 -5.30 3.51
N TYR A 108 2.98 -5.52 2.81
CA TYR A 108 2.67 -6.81 2.20
C TYR A 108 3.22 -6.87 0.78
N ASN A 109 4.08 -7.85 0.52
CA ASN A 109 4.70 -8.07 -0.78
C ASN A 109 4.19 -9.38 -1.38
N PHE A 110 3.79 -9.35 -2.64
CA PHE A 110 3.38 -10.54 -3.37
C PHE A 110 3.79 -10.46 -4.83
N LYS A 111 3.72 -11.59 -5.53
CA LYS A 111 3.96 -11.66 -6.97
C LYS A 111 2.70 -12.18 -7.66
N ILE A 112 2.28 -11.49 -8.70
CA ILE A 112 1.18 -11.96 -9.56
C ILE A 112 1.70 -13.14 -10.37
N LYS A 113 1.09 -14.31 -10.21
CA LYS A 113 1.56 -15.55 -10.83
C LYS A 113 0.99 -15.76 -12.24
N ASP A 114 -0.27 -15.45 -12.41
CA ASP A 114 -1.00 -15.71 -13.63
C ASP A 114 -1.11 -14.45 -14.49
N VAL A 115 -0.67 -14.55 -15.74
CA VAL A 115 -0.74 -13.48 -16.71
C VAL A 115 -2.20 -13.21 -17.08
N ASP A 116 -2.55 -11.92 -17.20
CA ASP A 116 -3.88 -11.43 -17.60
C ASP A 116 -5.06 -11.98 -16.79
N LYS A 117 -4.80 -12.50 -15.57
CA LYS A 117 -5.84 -12.93 -14.65
C LYS A 117 -5.93 -12.05 -13.42
N TRP A 118 -7.15 -11.71 -13.04
CA TRP A 118 -7.43 -11.00 -11.82
C TRP A 118 -7.14 -11.87 -10.59
N THR A 119 -6.19 -11.46 -9.79
CA THR A 119 -5.83 -12.09 -8.51
C THR A 119 -6.40 -11.29 -7.38
N LYS A 120 -7.23 -11.92 -6.53
CA LYS A 120 -7.74 -11.29 -5.32
C LYS A 120 -6.64 -11.21 -4.27
N VAL A 121 -6.46 -10.03 -3.71
CA VAL A 121 -5.53 -9.76 -2.61
C VAL A 121 -6.34 -9.38 -1.37
N VAL A 122 -6.02 -9.98 -0.24
CA VAL A 122 -6.65 -9.70 1.06
C VAL A 122 -5.54 -9.53 2.08
N VAL A 123 -5.51 -8.38 2.76
CA VAL A 123 -4.53 -8.07 3.79
C VAL A 123 -5.24 -7.50 5.01
N TYR A 124 -4.87 -7.95 6.19
CA TYR A 124 -5.41 -7.47 7.46
C TYR A 124 -4.43 -6.48 8.08
N TYR A 125 -4.93 -5.30 8.47
CA TYR A 125 -4.17 -4.28 9.17
C TYR A 125 -4.75 -4.02 10.56
N ASP A 126 -3.85 -3.81 11.52
CA ASP A 126 -4.21 -3.33 12.85
C ASP A 126 -3.95 -1.81 12.92
N MET A 127 -5.02 -1.04 12.88
CA MET A 127 -4.93 0.42 12.91
C MET A 127 -4.63 0.97 14.30
N GLY A 128 -4.49 0.12 15.31
CA GLY A 128 -3.98 0.48 16.63
C GLY A 128 -2.48 0.23 16.80
N GLN A 129 -1.80 -0.39 15.82
CA GLN A 129 -0.37 -0.70 15.89
C GLN A 129 0.39 -0.08 14.74
N VAL A 130 1.43 0.69 15.08
CA VAL A 130 2.22 1.43 14.10
C VAL A 130 3.71 1.15 14.20
N VAL A 131 4.39 1.40 13.10
CA VAL A 131 5.84 1.35 12.98
C VAL A 131 6.33 2.60 12.24
N ASN A 132 7.57 3.00 12.51
CA ASN A 132 8.17 4.19 11.89
C ASN A 132 8.75 3.94 10.50
N THR A 133 8.92 2.69 10.11
CA THR A 133 9.42 2.33 8.78
C THR A 133 8.64 1.15 8.21
N MET A 134 8.48 1.11 6.89
CA MET A 134 7.82 0.00 6.21
C MET A 134 8.48 -1.36 6.47
N SER A 135 9.80 -1.36 6.70
CA SER A 135 10.59 -2.58 6.94
C SER A 135 10.60 -3.05 8.39
N SER A 136 10.00 -2.29 9.32
CA SER A 136 9.95 -2.70 10.74
C SER A 136 9.24 -4.04 10.91
N LYS A 137 9.72 -4.83 11.85
CA LYS A 137 9.20 -6.19 12.14
C LYS A 137 8.35 -6.25 13.39
N LYS A 138 8.37 -5.21 14.20
CA LYS A 138 7.59 -5.11 15.43
C LYS A 138 6.94 -3.74 15.51
N ALA A 139 5.75 -3.68 16.07
CA ALA A 139 5.12 -2.42 16.41
C ALA A 139 6.02 -1.65 17.39
N ASN A 140 6.08 -0.35 17.22
CA ASN A 140 6.79 0.52 18.15
C ASN A 140 5.78 1.04 19.18
N ALA A 141 5.91 0.59 20.43
CA ALA A 141 5.03 0.99 21.51
C ALA A 141 5.16 2.50 21.88
N ASP A 142 6.30 3.11 21.50
CA ASP A 142 6.56 4.53 21.78
C ASP A 142 6.02 5.45 20.66
N LEU A 143 5.55 4.88 19.55
CA LEU A 143 4.89 5.65 18.52
C LEU A 143 3.39 5.70 18.78
N GLU A 144 2.94 6.89 19.05
CA GLU A 144 1.51 7.16 19.12
C GLU A 144 0.95 7.26 17.68
N VAL A 145 -0.19 6.65 17.49
CA VAL A 145 -1.04 6.96 16.36
C VAL A 145 -1.53 8.39 16.61
N SER A 146 -1.28 9.33 15.69
CA SER A 146 -1.73 10.70 15.88
C SER A 146 -3.25 10.72 15.99
N ASP A 147 -3.72 10.88 17.22
CA ASP A 147 -5.12 11.06 17.53
C ASP A 147 -5.44 12.55 17.41
N THR A 148 -6.60 12.87 16.93
CA THR A 148 -7.16 14.19 17.14
C THR A 148 -7.75 14.24 18.55
N ASP A 149 -7.71 15.39 19.17
CA ASP A 149 -8.06 15.66 20.58
C ASP A 149 -9.47 15.20 21.05
N ASP A 150 -10.22 14.50 20.24
CA ASP A 150 -11.52 13.96 20.57
C ASP A 150 -11.44 12.45 20.86
N ASP A 151 -12.09 12.01 21.93
CA ASP A 151 -12.16 10.64 22.46
C ASP A 151 -12.60 9.52 21.49
N ALA A 152 -13.11 9.87 20.33
CA ALA A 152 -13.30 8.97 19.19
C ALA A 152 -12.09 9.11 18.27
N ALA A 153 -11.02 8.39 18.58
CA ALA A 153 -9.75 8.43 17.85
C ALA A 153 -9.92 8.15 16.36
N ILE A 154 -10.21 9.20 15.61
CA ILE A 154 -10.26 9.15 14.15
C ILE A 154 -8.86 9.38 13.61
N LEU A 155 -8.32 8.35 12.99
CA LEU A 155 -7.01 8.42 12.32
C LEU A 155 -7.17 9.26 11.05
N LYS A 156 -6.66 10.48 11.07
CA LYS A 156 -6.65 11.37 9.91
C LYS A 156 -5.48 11.03 8.97
N ASP A 157 -5.58 11.53 7.75
CA ASP A 157 -4.51 11.43 6.74
C ASP A 157 -3.99 10.01 6.47
N CYS A 158 -4.85 9.01 6.65
CA CYS A 158 -4.53 7.66 6.25
C CYS A 158 -4.52 7.52 4.73
N CYS A 159 -3.53 6.81 4.22
CA CYS A 159 -3.38 6.54 2.80
C CYS A 159 -3.10 5.06 2.55
N ILE A 160 -3.93 4.44 1.71
CA ILE A 160 -3.65 3.13 1.13
C ILE A 160 -2.69 3.36 -0.01
N ALA A 161 -1.53 2.71 0.01
CA ALA A 161 -0.54 2.79 -1.06
C ALA A 161 -0.32 1.42 -1.69
N ILE A 162 -0.52 1.32 -3.00
CA ILE A 162 -0.27 0.11 -3.80
C ILE A 162 0.83 0.43 -4.80
N LEU A 163 1.88 -0.38 -4.82
CA LEU A 163 3.07 -0.17 -5.62
C LEU A 163 3.27 -1.35 -6.57
N ALA A 164 3.50 -1.06 -7.84
CA ALA A 164 4.14 -2.01 -8.74
C ALA A 164 5.66 -1.87 -8.58
N GLN A 165 6.31 -2.93 -8.12
CA GLN A 165 7.74 -2.86 -7.88
C GLN A 165 8.55 -2.93 -9.18
N ASN A 166 9.34 -1.97 -9.38
CA ASN A 166 10.67 -1.82 -9.96
C ASN A 166 11.13 -2.54 -11.23
N LYS A 167 10.45 -3.39 -11.88
CA LYS A 167 11.10 -4.14 -12.97
C LYS A 167 10.30 -4.15 -14.26
N GLY A 168 9.81 -2.99 -14.64
CA GLY A 168 9.21 -2.86 -15.96
C GLY A 168 7.85 -3.55 -16.11
N GLY A 169 7.13 -3.75 -15.01
CA GLY A 169 5.84 -4.40 -15.04
C GLY A 169 4.67 -3.44 -15.24
N VAL A 170 3.63 -3.93 -15.87
CA VAL A 170 2.32 -3.28 -15.96
C VAL A 170 1.36 -4.00 -15.04
N VAL A 171 0.73 -3.25 -14.12
CA VAL A 171 -0.23 -3.77 -13.16
C VAL A 171 -1.52 -2.98 -13.24
N GLU A 172 -2.64 -3.67 -13.35
CA GLU A 172 -3.99 -3.12 -13.24
C GLU A 172 -4.54 -3.43 -11.85
N ILE A 173 -5.15 -2.45 -11.18
CA ILE A 173 -5.74 -2.56 -9.85
C ILE A 173 -7.21 -2.18 -9.93
N SER A 174 -8.08 -3.02 -9.40
CA SER A 174 -9.54 -2.81 -9.38
C SER A 174 -10.14 -3.13 -8.01
N ASP A 175 -11.31 -2.58 -7.74
CA ASP A 175 -12.17 -2.87 -6.58
C ASP A 175 -11.44 -2.77 -5.23
N VAL A 176 -10.72 -1.68 -5.01
CA VAL A 176 -10.04 -1.43 -3.73
C VAL A 176 -11.07 -1.12 -2.66
N THR A 177 -11.11 -1.94 -1.62
CA THR A 177 -12.00 -1.75 -0.46
C THR A 177 -11.24 -1.87 0.84
N LEU A 178 -11.54 -1.00 1.79
CA LEU A 178 -11.07 -1.07 3.16
C LEU A 178 -12.28 -1.12 4.09
N LYS A 179 -12.41 -2.17 4.90
CA LYS A 179 -13.56 -2.37 5.80
C LYS A 179 -13.08 -2.74 7.19
N LYS A 180 -13.66 -2.11 8.20
CA LYS A 180 -13.48 -2.51 9.61
C LYS A 180 -14.09 -3.90 9.80
N LYS A 181 -13.39 -4.77 10.55
CA LYS A 181 -13.81 -6.13 10.84
C LYS A 181 -14.69 -6.18 12.09
#